data_6b3fc036165ac8d5a30d255fd42eb6f7
#
_entry.id   6b3fc036165ac8d5a30d255fd42eb6f7
#
_cell.length_a   1.000
_cell.length_b   1.000
_cell.length_c   1.000
_cell.angle_alpha   90.00
_cell.angle_beta   90.00
_cell.angle_gamma   90.00
#
_symmetry.space_group_name_H-M   'P 1'
#
loop_
_entity.id
_entity.type
_entity.pdbx_description
1 polymer ?
#
loop_
_entity_poly.entity_id
_entity_poly.type
_entity_poly.pdbx_seq_one_letter_code
_entity_poly.pdbx_strand_id
1 'polypeptide(L)'
;MKKLWLFLLWWISFFGITFANEINPLQLPKFQYFVNDYAGVLSQEESETLNQLAEATEKATKHQIVTVLFPHREGNELFDIALKAFNDNGIGDKERNDGLLLAIATEEKKIRIMVWYGLEWEVPDLVASKIIENLIRPEVNNWNFYQTVKNFYSFFTDVNLKTEIEQSIPKEKYFDSDTILFVIVLILEIVFFTFWGRKSWKSHWRLSSSSSWGGSSSSGGFSGGWGHSWGGGAGD
;
A
#
# COMPACT_ATOMS: atom_id res chain seq x y z
N MET A 1 52.94 -18.67 -33.09
CA MET A 1 51.69 -17.86 -33.20
C MET A 1 50.41 -18.66 -33.06
N LYS A 2 50.35 -19.96 -33.38
CA LYS A 2 49.08 -20.78 -33.26
C LYS A 2 48.65 -21.11 -31.80
N LYS A 3 49.53 -21.04 -30.79
CA LYS A 3 49.21 -21.38 -29.40
C LYS A 3 48.54 -20.21 -28.62
N LEU A 4 48.72 -18.97 -29.08
CA LEU A 4 48.14 -17.78 -28.44
C LEU A 4 46.62 -17.69 -28.69
N TRP A 5 46.17 -18.18 -29.85
CA TRP A 5 44.74 -18.19 -30.24
C TRP A 5 43.91 -19.17 -29.42
N LEU A 6 44.53 -20.29 -29.01
CA LEU A 6 43.88 -21.30 -28.17
C LEU A 6 43.66 -20.78 -26.72
N PHE A 7 44.59 -19.95 -26.24
CA PHE A 7 44.44 -19.29 -24.91
C PHE A 7 43.32 -18.24 -24.92
N LEU A 8 43.17 -17.49 -26.01
CA LEU A 8 42.07 -16.52 -26.17
C LEU A 8 40.71 -17.19 -26.24
N LEU A 9 40.59 -18.28 -26.94
CA LEU A 9 39.34 -19.08 -27.03
C LEU A 9 39.02 -19.72 -25.66
N TRP A 10 40.01 -20.18 -24.90
CA TRP A 10 39.83 -20.73 -23.57
C TRP A 10 39.40 -19.67 -22.57
N TRP A 11 39.94 -18.43 -22.66
CA TRP A 11 39.56 -17.28 -21.81
C TRP A 11 38.14 -16.81 -22.08
N ILE A 12 37.71 -16.76 -23.36
CA ILE A 12 36.33 -16.39 -23.74
C ILE A 12 35.32 -17.46 -23.26
N SER A 13 35.71 -18.72 -23.23
CA SER A 13 34.86 -19.80 -22.70
C SER A 13 34.77 -19.79 -21.17
N PHE A 14 35.73 -19.19 -20.46
CA PHE A 14 35.73 -19.10 -19.01
C PHE A 14 35.02 -17.85 -18.49
N PHE A 15 34.94 -16.79 -19.28
CA PHE A 15 34.05 -15.65 -19.07
C PHE A 15 32.75 -15.93 -19.79
N GLY A 16 31.98 -16.88 -19.26
CA GLY A 16 30.57 -17.00 -19.57
C GLY A 16 29.90 -15.69 -19.19
N ILE A 17 29.64 -14.83 -20.19
CA ILE A 17 28.76 -13.68 -20.01
C ILE A 17 27.40 -14.28 -19.72
N THR A 18 27.09 -14.45 -18.46
CA THR A 18 25.72 -14.66 -18.02
C THR A 18 24.99 -13.37 -18.35
N PHE A 19 24.30 -13.35 -19.48
CA PHE A 19 23.25 -12.36 -19.68
C PHE A 19 22.23 -12.64 -18.58
N ALA A 20 22.32 -11.89 -17.48
CA ALA A 20 21.22 -11.78 -16.55
C ALA A 20 20.04 -11.26 -17.40
N ASN A 21 19.02 -12.08 -17.55
CA ASN A 21 17.81 -11.67 -18.24
C ASN A 21 17.19 -10.61 -17.32
N GLU A 22 17.39 -9.34 -17.65
CA GLU A 22 16.88 -8.22 -16.87
C GLU A 22 15.35 -8.28 -16.94
N ILE A 23 14.75 -8.56 -15.79
CA ILE A 23 13.30 -8.73 -15.70
C ILE A 23 12.70 -7.33 -15.58
N ASN A 24 11.93 -6.93 -16.58
CA ASN A 24 11.16 -5.68 -16.53
C ASN A 24 10.08 -5.80 -15.43
N PRO A 25 10.14 -5.02 -14.36
CA PRO A 25 9.23 -5.12 -13.23
C PRO A 25 7.77 -4.80 -13.60
N LEU A 26 7.53 -4.04 -14.67
CA LEU A 26 6.18 -3.82 -15.20
C LEU A 26 5.67 -4.97 -16.08
N GLN A 27 6.50 -5.97 -16.38
CA GLN A 27 6.15 -7.13 -17.21
C GLN A 27 6.61 -8.41 -16.53
N LEU A 28 6.29 -8.56 -15.24
CA LEU A 28 6.56 -9.78 -14.50
C LEU A 28 5.91 -10.97 -15.21
N PRO A 29 6.59 -12.11 -15.29
CA PRO A 29 6.00 -13.33 -15.83
C PRO A 29 4.73 -13.72 -15.08
N LYS A 30 3.87 -14.52 -15.71
CA LYS A 30 2.70 -15.11 -15.03
C LYS A 30 3.17 -15.91 -13.82
N PHE A 31 2.53 -15.66 -12.69
CA PHE A 31 2.81 -16.38 -11.45
C PHE A 31 2.43 -17.86 -11.61
N GLN A 32 3.36 -18.71 -11.23
CA GLN A 32 3.16 -20.17 -11.28
C GLN A 32 2.93 -20.77 -9.91
N TYR A 33 3.33 -20.03 -8.88
CA TYR A 33 3.32 -20.46 -7.49
C TYR A 33 2.75 -19.37 -6.59
N PHE A 34 2.55 -19.68 -5.31
CA PHE A 34 2.21 -18.66 -4.31
C PHE A 34 3.40 -17.76 -3.99
N VAL A 35 4.62 -18.32 -4.01
CA VAL A 35 5.86 -17.56 -3.82
C VAL A 35 6.64 -17.57 -5.13
N ASN A 36 6.79 -16.40 -5.73
CA ASN A 36 7.46 -16.21 -7.02
C ASN A 36 8.72 -15.37 -6.79
N ASP A 37 9.88 -16.02 -6.86
CA ASP A 37 11.17 -15.37 -6.67
C ASP A 37 11.85 -15.12 -8.02
N TYR A 38 11.70 -13.91 -8.53
CA TYR A 38 12.39 -13.44 -9.74
C TYR A 38 13.72 -12.74 -9.42
N ALA A 39 14.00 -12.49 -8.14
CA ALA A 39 15.26 -11.91 -7.70
C ALA A 39 16.35 -12.97 -7.45
N GLY A 40 15.97 -14.27 -7.36
CA GLY A 40 16.90 -15.36 -7.07
C GLY A 40 17.51 -15.28 -5.67
N VAL A 41 16.77 -14.73 -4.71
CA VAL A 41 17.23 -14.55 -3.32
C VAL A 41 16.87 -15.71 -2.40
N LEU A 42 16.07 -16.65 -2.88
CA LEU A 42 15.69 -17.88 -2.18
C LEU A 42 16.38 -19.07 -2.85
N SER A 43 16.83 -20.03 -2.04
CA SER A 43 17.24 -21.34 -2.56
C SER A 43 16.01 -22.13 -3.03
N GLN A 44 16.22 -23.18 -3.82
CA GLN A 44 15.13 -24.04 -4.26
C GLN A 44 14.39 -24.68 -3.09
N GLU A 45 15.11 -25.18 -2.06
CA GLU A 45 14.54 -25.79 -0.86
C GLU A 45 13.68 -24.79 -0.06
N GLU A 46 14.16 -23.53 0.09
CA GLU A 46 13.42 -22.46 0.74
C GLU A 46 12.16 -22.09 -0.04
N SER A 47 12.26 -21.98 -1.36
CA SER A 47 11.11 -21.71 -2.23
C SER A 47 10.04 -22.81 -2.13
N GLU A 48 10.43 -24.08 -2.16
CA GLU A 48 9.53 -25.22 -2.00
C GLU A 48 8.85 -25.20 -0.64
N THR A 49 9.62 -24.98 0.44
CA THR A 49 9.10 -24.90 1.82
C THR A 49 8.09 -23.75 1.97
N LEU A 50 8.41 -22.59 1.44
CA LEU A 50 7.53 -21.43 1.50
C LEU A 50 6.26 -21.61 0.68
N ASN A 51 6.33 -22.27 -0.47
CA ASN A 51 5.14 -22.61 -1.26
C ASN A 51 4.23 -23.61 -0.55
N GLN A 52 4.79 -24.60 0.14
CA GLN A 52 4.01 -25.52 1.01
C GLN A 52 3.32 -24.78 2.15
N LEU A 53 4.03 -23.84 2.80
CA LEU A 53 3.45 -22.98 3.84
C LEU A 53 2.32 -22.11 3.29
N ALA A 54 2.52 -21.50 2.12
CA ALA A 54 1.52 -20.68 1.46
C ALA A 54 0.26 -21.48 1.11
N GLU A 55 0.42 -22.68 0.55
CA GLU A 55 -0.68 -23.59 0.27
C GLU A 55 -1.45 -24.01 1.52
N ALA A 56 -0.72 -24.30 2.61
CA ALA A 56 -1.33 -24.61 3.89
C ALA A 56 -2.11 -23.41 4.46
N THR A 57 -1.58 -22.21 4.30
CA THR A 57 -2.23 -20.95 4.70
C THR A 57 -3.52 -20.73 3.91
N GLU A 58 -3.50 -20.90 2.58
CA GLU A 58 -4.70 -20.80 1.75
C GLU A 58 -5.77 -21.82 2.17
N LYS A 59 -5.37 -23.07 2.42
CA LYS A 59 -6.29 -24.11 2.89
C LYS A 59 -6.94 -23.75 4.23
N ALA A 60 -6.19 -23.12 5.14
CA ALA A 60 -6.67 -22.74 6.46
C ALA A 60 -7.57 -21.49 6.43
N THR A 61 -7.18 -20.48 5.68
CA THR A 61 -7.84 -19.16 5.66
C THR A 61 -8.88 -19.02 4.55
N LYS A 62 -8.73 -19.80 3.47
CA LYS A 62 -9.47 -19.66 2.21
C LYS A 62 -9.11 -18.40 1.41
N HIS A 63 -8.07 -17.67 1.79
CA HIS A 63 -7.60 -16.47 1.11
C HIS A 63 -6.44 -16.81 0.18
N GLN A 64 -6.44 -16.24 -1.02
CA GLN A 64 -5.33 -16.39 -1.94
C GLN A 64 -4.26 -15.33 -1.62
N ILE A 65 -3.19 -15.79 -0.96
CA ILE A 65 -2.08 -14.94 -0.54
C ILE A 65 -0.87 -15.28 -1.41
N VAL A 66 -0.35 -14.30 -2.12
CA VAL A 66 0.77 -14.47 -3.06
C VAL A 66 1.91 -13.53 -2.68
N THR A 67 3.14 -14.00 -2.88
CA THR A 67 4.36 -13.21 -2.70
C THR A 67 5.13 -13.15 -4.00
N VAL A 68 5.65 -11.96 -4.34
CA VAL A 68 6.57 -11.76 -5.46
C VAL A 68 7.81 -11.01 -4.98
N LEU A 69 8.97 -11.60 -5.28
CA LEU A 69 10.29 -11.00 -5.05
C LEU A 69 10.90 -10.69 -6.42
N PHE A 70 11.35 -9.47 -6.64
CA PHE A 70 12.01 -9.04 -7.87
C PHE A 70 13.18 -8.10 -7.54
N PRO A 71 14.21 -8.00 -8.40
CA PRO A 71 15.45 -7.34 -8.01
C PRO A 71 15.26 -5.84 -7.77
N HIS A 72 14.73 -5.10 -8.72
CA HIS A 72 14.64 -3.64 -8.67
C HIS A 72 13.41 -3.13 -9.43
N ARG A 73 13.01 -1.89 -9.16
CA ARG A 73 11.81 -1.25 -9.71
C ARG A 73 12.05 -0.51 -11.04
N GLU A 74 13.30 -0.35 -11.48
CA GLU A 74 13.68 0.44 -12.66
C GLU A 74 13.07 1.85 -12.70
N GLY A 75 12.98 2.49 -11.54
CA GLY A 75 12.42 3.83 -11.41
C GLY A 75 10.89 3.90 -11.41
N ASN A 76 10.19 2.78 -11.56
CA ASN A 76 8.73 2.72 -11.46
C ASN A 76 8.26 2.77 -10.01
N GLU A 77 7.03 3.23 -9.78
CA GLU A 77 6.42 3.16 -8.46
C GLU A 77 6.06 1.72 -8.09
N LEU A 78 6.43 1.31 -6.87
CA LEU A 78 6.15 -0.06 -6.40
C LEU A 78 4.64 -0.37 -6.39
N PHE A 79 3.82 0.65 -6.16
CA PHE A 79 2.37 0.53 -6.24
C PHE A 79 1.92 0.08 -7.63
N ASP A 80 2.41 0.72 -8.69
CA ASP A 80 2.02 0.42 -10.07
C ASP A 80 2.47 -0.98 -10.48
N ILE A 81 3.67 -1.38 -10.07
CA ILE A 81 4.19 -2.74 -10.29
C ILE A 81 3.30 -3.77 -9.59
N ALA A 82 3.02 -3.56 -8.31
CA ALA A 82 2.22 -4.46 -7.50
C ALA A 82 0.77 -4.55 -8.00
N LEU A 83 0.16 -3.41 -8.34
CA LEU A 83 -1.20 -3.35 -8.89
C LEU A 83 -1.31 -4.09 -10.21
N LYS A 84 -0.33 -3.87 -11.10
CA LYS A 84 -0.29 -4.56 -12.38
C LYS A 84 -0.09 -6.07 -12.20
N ALA A 85 0.87 -6.48 -11.37
CA ALA A 85 1.12 -7.88 -11.06
C ALA A 85 -0.11 -8.56 -10.45
N PHE A 86 -0.81 -7.88 -9.56
CA PHE A 86 -2.04 -8.33 -8.94
C PHE A 86 -3.15 -8.59 -9.98
N ASN A 87 -3.41 -7.61 -10.84
CA ASN A 87 -4.45 -7.68 -11.86
C ASN A 87 -4.12 -8.69 -12.97
N ASP A 88 -2.88 -8.68 -13.47
CA ASP A 88 -2.46 -9.57 -14.56
C ASP A 88 -2.52 -11.04 -14.15
N ASN A 89 -2.32 -11.34 -12.86
CA ASN A 89 -2.38 -12.70 -12.33
C ASN A 89 -3.75 -13.08 -11.78
N GLY A 90 -4.67 -12.12 -11.61
CA GLY A 90 -6.02 -12.37 -11.11
C GLY A 90 -6.01 -12.97 -9.71
N ILE A 91 -5.21 -12.38 -8.79
CA ILE A 91 -5.05 -12.87 -7.43
C ILE A 91 -6.36 -12.70 -6.65
N GLY A 92 -6.84 -13.77 -6.02
CA GLY A 92 -8.09 -13.80 -5.28
C GLY A 92 -9.25 -14.35 -6.08
N ASP A 93 -10.27 -14.79 -5.37
CA ASP A 93 -11.53 -15.23 -5.95
C ASP A 93 -12.38 -14.03 -6.36
N LYS A 94 -12.94 -14.05 -7.58
CA LYS A 94 -13.69 -12.92 -8.15
C LYS A 94 -14.99 -12.62 -7.41
N GLU A 95 -15.57 -13.59 -6.73
CA GLU A 95 -16.82 -13.41 -5.97
C GLU A 95 -16.53 -12.93 -4.56
N ARG A 96 -15.46 -13.45 -3.94
CA ARG A 96 -15.08 -13.11 -2.56
C ARG A 96 -14.16 -11.89 -2.49
N ASN A 97 -13.43 -11.59 -3.56
CA ASN A 97 -12.43 -10.52 -3.60
C ASN A 97 -11.39 -10.63 -2.46
N ASP A 98 -10.90 -11.85 -2.24
CA ASP A 98 -10.09 -12.24 -1.07
C ASP A 98 -8.62 -12.47 -1.41
N GLY A 99 -8.12 -11.71 -2.37
CA GLY A 99 -6.72 -11.74 -2.78
C GLY A 99 -5.82 -10.82 -1.97
N LEU A 100 -4.58 -11.25 -1.74
CA LEU A 100 -3.55 -10.45 -1.12
C LEU A 100 -2.19 -10.71 -1.80
N LEU A 101 -1.44 -9.65 -2.08
CA LEU A 101 -0.12 -9.72 -2.68
C LEU A 101 0.91 -8.98 -1.82
N LEU A 102 1.98 -9.69 -1.45
CA LEU A 102 3.21 -9.09 -0.95
C LEU A 102 4.18 -8.91 -2.11
N ALA A 103 4.56 -7.69 -2.43
CA ALA A 103 5.55 -7.35 -3.44
C ALA A 103 6.79 -6.74 -2.79
N ILE A 104 7.98 -7.26 -3.12
CA ILE A 104 9.25 -6.80 -2.57
C ILE A 104 10.24 -6.55 -3.70
N ALA A 105 10.74 -5.32 -3.81
CA ALA A 105 11.90 -4.97 -4.59
C ALA A 105 13.14 -5.17 -3.72
N THR A 106 13.87 -6.26 -3.95
CA THR A 106 14.86 -6.78 -3.00
C THR A 106 16.09 -5.89 -2.85
N GLU A 107 16.60 -5.32 -3.94
CA GLU A 107 17.78 -4.45 -3.91
C GLU A 107 17.51 -3.11 -3.22
N GLU A 108 16.33 -2.54 -3.47
CA GLU A 108 15.92 -1.26 -2.90
C GLU A 108 15.24 -1.42 -1.53
N LYS A 109 14.99 -2.66 -1.10
CA LYS A 109 14.33 -3.00 0.17
C LYS A 109 12.95 -2.33 0.31
N LYS A 110 12.28 -2.15 -0.82
CA LYS A 110 10.94 -1.59 -0.86
C LYS A 110 9.89 -2.70 -0.79
N ILE A 111 8.87 -2.45 0.02
CA ILE A 111 7.86 -3.45 0.38
C ILE A 111 6.48 -2.86 0.13
N ARG A 112 5.59 -3.66 -0.46
CA ARG A 112 4.19 -3.31 -0.64
C ARG A 112 3.29 -4.51 -0.38
N ILE A 113 2.23 -4.28 0.39
CA ILE A 113 1.12 -5.21 0.51
C ILE A 113 -0.07 -4.62 -0.24
N MET A 114 -0.63 -5.40 -1.18
CA MET A 114 -1.87 -5.08 -1.86
C MET A 114 -2.96 -5.99 -1.31
N VAL A 115 -4.03 -5.39 -0.83
CA VAL A 115 -5.17 -6.10 -0.25
C VAL A 115 -6.39 -5.86 -1.13
N TRP A 116 -7.13 -6.91 -1.46
CA TRP A 116 -8.38 -6.75 -2.16
C TRP A 116 -9.54 -6.52 -1.18
N TYR A 117 -10.60 -5.93 -1.69
CA TYR A 117 -11.76 -5.42 -0.99
C TYR A 117 -12.35 -6.38 0.06
N GLY A 118 -12.40 -7.68 -0.25
CA GLY A 118 -12.94 -8.69 0.66
C GLY A 118 -12.09 -8.96 1.89
N LEU A 119 -10.82 -8.51 1.89
CA LEU A 119 -9.89 -8.68 3.01
C LEU A 119 -9.59 -7.39 3.78
N GLU A 120 -10.09 -6.24 3.35
CA GLU A 120 -9.83 -4.94 4.01
C GLU A 120 -10.33 -4.91 5.47
N TRP A 121 -11.33 -5.70 5.81
CA TRP A 121 -11.80 -5.82 7.19
C TRP A 121 -10.84 -6.62 8.09
N GLU A 122 -10.06 -7.54 7.54
CA GLU A 122 -9.07 -8.35 8.26
C GLU A 122 -7.67 -7.71 8.22
N VAL A 123 -7.31 -7.15 7.08
CA VAL A 123 -6.01 -6.50 6.83
C VAL A 123 -6.25 -5.08 6.30
N PRO A 124 -6.79 -4.18 7.13
CA PRO A 124 -6.87 -2.76 6.75
C PRO A 124 -5.47 -2.16 6.65
N ASP A 125 -5.34 -1.00 6.00
CA ASP A 125 -4.06 -0.33 5.73
C ASP A 125 -3.15 -0.21 6.96
N LEU A 126 -3.74 0.06 8.13
CA LEU A 126 -2.98 0.18 9.37
C LEU A 126 -2.39 -1.16 9.82
N VAL A 127 -3.15 -2.27 9.67
CA VAL A 127 -2.65 -3.62 9.94
C VAL A 127 -1.56 -3.98 8.94
N ALA A 128 -1.76 -3.71 7.65
CA ALA A 128 -0.76 -3.94 6.60
C ALA A 128 0.55 -3.18 6.90
N SER A 129 0.45 -1.91 7.32
CA SER A 129 1.61 -1.12 7.74
C SER A 129 2.35 -1.75 8.94
N LYS A 130 1.62 -2.25 9.94
CA LYS A 130 2.22 -2.89 11.12
C LYS A 130 2.85 -4.25 10.80
N ILE A 131 2.27 -5.03 9.89
CA ILE A 131 2.89 -6.24 9.35
C ILE A 131 4.22 -5.88 8.69
N ILE A 132 4.24 -4.85 7.84
CA ILE A 132 5.46 -4.39 7.18
C ILE A 132 6.50 -3.95 8.22
N GLU A 133 6.14 -3.09 9.16
CA GLU A 133 7.07 -2.51 10.14
C GLU A 133 7.64 -3.55 11.10
N ASN A 134 6.81 -4.43 11.64
CA ASN A 134 7.19 -5.31 12.74
C ASN A 134 7.68 -6.69 12.28
N LEU A 135 7.12 -7.23 11.18
CA LEU A 135 7.42 -8.60 10.76
C LEU A 135 8.31 -8.68 9.52
N ILE A 136 8.14 -7.75 8.57
CA ILE A 136 8.77 -7.85 7.25
C ILE A 136 10.04 -7.01 7.18
N ARG A 137 9.95 -5.73 7.50
CA ARG A 137 11.05 -4.77 7.34
C ARG A 137 12.33 -5.15 8.10
N PRO A 138 12.29 -5.65 9.35
CA PRO A 138 13.50 -6.07 10.05
C PRO A 138 14.26 -7.15 9.29
N GLU A 139 13.55 -8.14 8.76
CA GLU A 139 14.14 -9.25 8.02
C GLU A 139 14.66 -8.83 6.64
N VAL A 140 13.91 -7.99 5.92
CA VAL A 140 14.35 -7.42 4.64
C VAL A 140 15.62 -6.58 4.83
N ASN A 141 15.72 -5.80 5.89
CA ASN A 141 16.92 -5.02 6.20
C ASN A 141 18.14 -5.91 6.45
N ASN A 142 17.92 -7.11 6.99
CA ASN A 142 18.96 -8.12 7.23
C ASN A 142 19.19 -9.05 6.02
N TRP A 143 18.55 -8.81 4.88
CA TRP A 143 18.62 -9.65 3.68
C TRP A 143 18.12 -11.08 3.90
N ASN A 144 17.25 -11.31 4.89
CA ASN A 144 16.69 -12.60 5.23
C ASN A 144 15.30 -12.78 4.60
N PHE A 145 15.28 -12.99 3.28
CA PHE A 145 14.01 -13.06 2.53
C PHE A 145 13.21 -14.33 2.84
N TYR A 146 13.87 -15.42 3.18
CA TYR A 146 13.17 -16.62 3.65
C TYR A 146 12.33 -16.33 4.90
N GLN A 147 12.95 -15.73 5.94
CA GLN A 147 12.23 -15.40 7.17
C GLN A 147 11.19 -14.31 6.95
N THR A 148 11.46 -13.35 6.06
CA THR A 148 10.50 -12.33 5.63
C THR A 148 9.19 -12.95 5.14
N VAL A 149 9.28 -13.84 4.17
CA VAL A 149 8.11 -14.49 3.58
C VAL A 149 7.44 -15.43 4.57
N LYS A 150 8.22 -16.17 5.35
CA LYS A 150 7.72 -17.06 6.42
C LYS A 150 6.91 -16.27 7.47
N ASN A 151 7.44 -15.15 7.97
CA ASN A 151 6.75 -14.30 8.94
C ASN A 151 5.43 -13.77 8.37
N PHE A 152 5.44 -13.37 7.10
CA PHE A 152 4.24 -12.88 6.43
C PHE A 152 3.12 -13.93 6.41
N TYR A 153 3.38 -15.15 5.99
CA TYR A 153 2.38 -16.21 5.99
C TYR A 153 1.98 -16.63 7.42
N SER A 154 2.93 -16.62 8.36
CA SER A 154 2.66 -16.95 9.76
C SER A 154 1.66 -15.99 10.41
N PHE A 155 1.62 -14.73 10.00
CA PHE A 155 0.62 -13.75 10.48
C PHE A 155 -0.82 -14.26 10.31
N PHE A 156 -1.12 -14.97 9.24
CA PHE A 156 -2.48 -15.43 8.93
C PHE A 156 -2.88 -16.70 9.68
N THR A 157 -1.93 -17.45 10.21
CA THR A 157 -2.17 -18.74 10.88
C THR A 157 -1.83 -18.75 12.37
N ASP A 158 -1.01 -17.82 12.83
CA ASP A 158 -0.61 -17.70 14.24
C ASP A 158 -1.43 -16.62 14.95
N VAL A 159 -2.33 -17.06 15.83
CA VAL A 159 -3.21 -16.18 16.62
C VAL A 159 -2.41 -15.25 17.54
N ASN A 160 -1.27 -15.70 18.07
CA ASN A 160 -0.45 -14.88 18.97
C ASN A 160 0.17 -13.73 18.19
N LEU A 161 0.71 -14.01 17.01
CA LEU A 161 1.33 -13.02 16.14
C LEU A 161 0.31 -11.99 15.65
N LYS A 162 -0.89 -12.44 15.28
CA LYS A 162 -2.00 -11.57 14.92
C LYS A 162 -2.39 -10.64 16.08
N THR A 163 -2.52 -11.18 17.28
CA THR A 163 -2.84 -10.41 18.49
C THR A 163 -1.76 -9.39 18.82
N GLU A 164 -0.48 -9.72 18.66
CA GLU A 164 0.64 -8.82 18.89
C GLU A 164 0.59 -7.63 17.93
N ILE A 165 0.35 -7.88 16.65
CA ILE A 165 0.19 -6.83 15.64
C ILE A 165 -1.01 -5.94 15.97
N GLU A 166 -2.17 -6.51 16.29
CA GLU A 166 -3.38 -5.75 16.67
C GLU A 166 -3.16 -4.87 17.92
N GLN A 167 -2.39 -5.36 18.90
CA GLN A 167 -2.05 -4.57 20.10
C GLN A 167 -1.05 -3.45 19.82
N SER A 168 -0.22 -3.59 18.78
CA SER A 168 0.72 -2.56 18.35
C SER A 168 0.04 -1.38 17.63
N ILE A 169 -1.23 -1.54 17.25
CA ILE A 169 -2.01 -0.51 16.62
C ILE A 169 -2.42 0.51 17.69
N PRO A 170 -2.07 1.80 17.52
CA PRO A 170 -2.56 2.84 18.40
C PRO A 170 -4.09 2.79 18.39
N LYS A 171 -4.71 2.52 19.53
CA LYS A 171 -6.15 2.72 19.65
C LYS A 171 -6.37 4.20 19.39
N GLU A 172 -6.92 4.54 18.23
CA GLU A 172 -7.37 5.90 18.00
C GLU A 172 -8.18 6.28 19.22
N LYS A 173 -7.77 7.38 19.91
CA LYS A 173 -8.63 8.02 20.87
C LYS A 173 -9.84 8.50 20.06
N TYR A 174 -10.84 7.64 19.92
CA TYR A 174 -12.17 8.11 19.60
C TYR A 174 -12.42 9.28 20.52
N PHE A 175 -12.75 10.42 19.93
CA PHE A 175 -13.07 11.61 20.69
C PHE A 175 -13.84 11.18 21.91
N ASP A 176 -13.26 11.41 23.07
CA ASP A 176 -13.88 11.16 24.38
C ASP A 176 -15.32 11.68 24.28
N SER A 177 -16.29 10.96 24.84
CA SER A 177 -17.69 11.36 24.82
C SER A 177 -17.89 12.83 25.18
N ASP A 178 -17.01 13.35 26.04
CA ASP A 178 -16.98 14.77 26.44
C ASP A 178 -16.55 15.68 25.28
N THR A 179 -15.61 15.25 24.45
CA THR A 179 -15.17 16.01 23.26
C THR A 179 -16.27 16.03 22.20
N ILE A 180 -16.96 14.91 21.99
CA ILE A 180 -18.11 14.83 21.08
C ILE A 180 -19.23 15.74 21.58
N LEU A 181 -19.53 15.69 22.86
CA LEU A 181 -20.53 16.54 23.48
C LEU A 181 -20.17 18.03 23.33
N PHE A 182 -18.90 18.37 23.58
CA PHE A 182 -18.38 19.73 23.40
C PHE A 182 -18.55 20.23 21.97
N VAL A 183 -18.19 19.42 20.97
CA VAL A 183 -18.36 19.75 19.54
C VAL A 183 -19.84 19.91 19.18
N ILE A 184 -20.70 19.06 19.69
CA ILE A 184 -22.18 19.16 19.47
C ILE A 184 -22.70 20.45 20.09
N VAL A 185 -22.33 20.80 21.34
CA VAL A 185 -22.73 22.04 22.01
C VAL A 185 -22.25 23.26 21.22
N LEU A 186 -21.00 23.24 20.74
CA LEU A 186 -20.43 24.33 19.94
C LEU A 186 -21.17 24.52 18.61
N ILE A 187 -21.55 23.43 17.94
CA ILE A 187 -22.38 23.50 16.73
C ILE A 187 -23.76 24.05 17.04
N LEU A 188 -24.38 23.64 18.16
CA LEU A 188 -25.70 24.14 18.57
C LEU A 188 -25.65 25.64 18.92
N GLU A 189 -24.57 26.12 19.55
CA GLU A 189 -24.36 27.55 19.81
C GLU A 189 -24.23 28.35 18.51
N ILE A 190 -23.45 27.85 17.54
CA ILE A 190 -23.31 28.51 16.24
C ILE A 190 -24.65 28.57 15.50
N VAL A 191 -25.41 27.47 15.51
CA VAL A 191 -26.75 27.41 14.89
C VAL A 191 -27.72 28.38 15.62
N PHE A 192 -27.70 28.38 16.94
CA PHE A 192 -28.52 29.29 17.75
C PHE A 192 -28.17 30.76 17.46
N PHE A 193 -26.89 31.11 17.42
CA PHE A 193 -26.44 32.49 17.16
C PHE A 193 -26.78 32.92 15.72
N THR A 194 -26.67 32.04 14.76
CA THR A 194 -27.03 32.37 13.37
C THR A 194 -28.55 32.47 13.15
N PHE A 195 -29.33 31.68 13.89
CA PHE A 195 -30.79 31.68 13.74
C PHE A 195 -31.47 32.77 14.59
N TRP A 196 -30.97 33.03 15.82
CA TRP A 196 -31.55 34.01 16.72
C TRP A 196 -30.99 35.42 16.53
N GLY A 197 -29.70 35.54 16.20
CA GLY A 197 -29.06 36.81 15.89
C GLY A 197 -29.67 37.53 14.70
N ARG A 198 -30.22 36.78 13.73
CA ARG A 198 -30.96 37.33 12.59
C ARG A 198 -32.32 37.96 12.95
N LYS A 199 -32.96 37.56 14.05
CA LYS A 199 -34.22 38.10 14.47
C LYS A 199 -34.10 39.39 15.29
N SER A 200 -32.97 39.62 15.97
CA SER A 200 -32.80 40.79 16.86
C SER A 200 -32.27 42.04 16.16
N TRP A 201 -31.64 41.90 14.95
CA TRP A 201 -31.01 43.06 14.31
C TRP A 201 -31.92 43.82 13.33
N LYS A 202 -33.16 43.41 13.09
CA LYS A 202 -34.06 44.11 12.15
C LYS A 202 -34.85 45.27 12.74
N SER A 203 -34.68 45.61 14.04
CA SER A 203 -35.51 46.63 14.70
C SER A 203 -34.82 47.94 15.05
N HIS A 204 -33.54 48.18 14.69
CA HIS A 204 -32.84 49.40 15.18
C HIS A 204 -32.19 50.32 14.16
N TRP A 205 -32.37 50.08 12.84
CA TRP A 205 -31.84 51.02 11.84
C TRP A 205 -32.94 51.45 10.89
N ARG A 206 -33.80 52.32 11.44
CA ARG A 206 -34.61 53.20 10.61
C ARG A 206 -34.40 54.62 11.06
N LEU A 207 -33.39 55.29 10.52
CA LEU A 207 -33.32 56.73 10.41
C LEU A 207 -32.25 57.19 9.39
N SER A 208 -32.78 57.78 8.37
CA SER A 208 -32.37 58.97 7.63
C SER A 208 -31.20 58.94 6.64
N SER A 209 -31.63 59.17 5.45
CA SER A 209 -31.18 60.19 4.48
C SER A 209 -29.96 59.88 3.59
N SER A 210 -30.28 59.73 2.34
CA SER A 210 -29.76 60.45 1.15
C SER A 210 -28.25 60.68 1.05
N SER A 211 -27.66 60.04 0.09
CA SER A 211 -27.01 60.75 -1.04
C SER A 211 -26.39 59.74 -2.01
N SER A 212 -26.68 59.99 -3.27
CA SER A 212 -26.12 59.36 -4.46
C SER A 212 -24.59 59.54 -4.52
N TRP A 213 -23.93 58.54 -5.10
CA TRP A 213 -22.90 58.74 -6.16
C TRP A 213 -22.54 57.41 -6.76
N GLY A 214 -22.50 57.43 -8.09
CA GLY A 214 -22.32 56.25 -8.95
C GLY A 214 -20.86 55.91 -9.17
N GLY A 215 -20.63 54.83 -9.93
CA GLY A 215 -19.33 54.51 -10.52
C GLY A 215 -19.07 53.02 -10.68
N SER A 216 -19.44 52.52 -11.84
CA SER A 216 -18.79 51.59 -12.80
C SER A 216 -17.90 50.44 -12.32
N SER A 217 -18.30 49.26 -12.73
CA SER A 217 -17.63 48.19 -13.48
C SER A 217 -16.22 47.72 -13.09
N SER A 218 -16.04 46.43 -12.84
CA SER A 218 -15.33 45.55 -13.76
C SER A 218 -15.36 44.07 -13.28
N SER A 219 -15.50 43.23 -14.27
CA SER A 219 -15.51 41.76 -14.30
C SER A 219 -14.20 41.11 -13.87
N GLY A 220 -14.26 39.94 -13.28
CA GLY A 220 -13.14 39.05 -13.12
C GLY A 220 -13.58 37.70 -12.57
N GLY A 221 -13.91 36.77 -13.47
CA GLY A 221 -14.21 35.39 -13.10
C GLY A 221 -12.93 34.60 -12.80
N PHE A 222 -12.99 33.74 -11.79
CA PHE A 222 -12.01 32.68 -11.58
C PHE A 222 -12.76 31.39 -11.26
N SER A 223 -12.76 30.47 -12.22
CA SER A 223 -13.19 29.10 -12.04
C SER A 223 -11.99 28.26 -11.65
N GLY A 224 -11.97 27.71 -10.45
CA GLY A 224 -10.98 26.71 -10.01
C GLY A 224 -11.70 25.47 -9.56
N GLY A 225 -11.73 24.44 -10.41
CA GLY A 225 -12.25 23.12 -10.05
C GLY A 225 -11.26 22.36 -9.17
N TRP A 226 -11.76 21.80 -8.08
CA TRP A 226 -11.01 20.88 -7.25
C TRP A 226 -11.54 19.45 -7.50
N GLY A 227 -10.72 18.66 -8.17
CA GLY A 227 -10.93 17.22 -8.27
C GLY A 227 -10.17 16.52 -7.14
N HIS A 228 -10.86 15.84 -6.25
CA HIS A 228 -10.24 14.95 -5.27
C HIS A 228 -10.28 13.53 -5.81
N SER A 229 -9.09 12.96 -6.06
CA SER A 229 -8.93 11.51 -6.22
C SER A 229 -8.37 10.95 -4.92
N TRP A 230 -9.10 10.04 -4.31
CA TRP A 230 -8.65 9.28 -3.14
C TRP A 230 -8.06 7.95 -3.61
N GLY A 231 -6.78 7.75 -3.39
CA GLY A 231 -6.10 6.47 -3.52
C GLY A 231 -5.27 6.25 -2.28
N GLY A 232 -5.81 5.57 -1.27
CA GLY A 232 -5.08 5.18 -0.09
C GLY A 232 -4.26 3.93 -0.36
N GLY A 233 -2.99 3.97 -0.06
CA GLY A 233 -2.12 2.81 -0.10
C GLY A 233 -0.88 3.05 0.74
N ALA A 234 -0.64 2.20 1.74
CA ALA A 234 0.56 2.23 2.54
C ALA A 234 1.75 1.60 1.79
N GLY A 235 2.80 2.37 1.61
CA GLY A 235 4.09 1.94 1.06
C GLY A 235 5.10 3.08 1.16
N ASP A 236 6.36 2.73 1.39
CA ASP A 236 7.51 3.64 1.35
C ASP A 236 7.99 3.89 -0.06
#